data_402a09e169dee0378c8ab32933b6506e
#
_entry.id   402a09e169dee0378c8ab32933b6506e
#
_cell.length_a   1.000
_cell.length_b   1.000
_cell.length_c   1.000
_cell.angle_alpha   90.00
_cell.angle_beta   90.00
_cell.angle_gamma   90.00
#
_symmetry.space_group_name_H-M   'P 1'
#
loop_
_entity.id
_entity.type
_entity.pdbx_description
1 polymer ?
#
loop_
_entity_poly.entity_id
_entity_poly.type
_entity_poly.pdbx_seq_one_letter_code
_entity_poly.pdbx_strand_id
1 'polypeptide(L)'
;KEVVQLYCEAPQGMLGKPARTLCAFAKTKLLAAGEEQLLTLTVRKDELASYDDSGVTGHPFCEVLEAGTYRFFLGGDVRSAGEIGTFTLMETQVTAQRTQALAPVVPFQRMKNCGGKLTWEDVPLRKYDLQQRVQAHLPESLPMTGNRGFRLCDVADGKISMADFVAQMDENMLCTLVRGEGMCSPKVTPGTAGAFGGLSPKLQAPRQSAVRTGRAAFAWTAAHRRFCCRAALVWRVPSMKR
;
A
#
# COMPACT_ATOMS: atom_id res chain seq x y z
N LYS A 1 25.70 -7.77 16.51
CA LYS A 1 24.61 -7.13 15.76
C LYS A 1 23.37 -7.13 16.64
N GLU A 2 22.73 -5.99 16.77
CA GLU A 2 21.52 -5.81 17.56
C GLU A 2 20.42 -5.19 16.69
N VAL A 3 19.16 -5.44 17.04
CA VAL A 3 18.01 -4.80 16.41
C VAL A 3 17.42 -3.81 17.40
N VAL A 4 17.44 -2.55 17.05
CA VAL A 4 16.83 -1.47 17.82
C VAL A 4 15.43 -1.22 17.29
N GLN A 5 14.43 -1.26 18.17
CA GLN A 5 13.02 -1.14 17.84
C GLN A 5 12.43 0.07 18.56
N LEU A 6 11.71 0.90 17.80
CA LEU A 6 11.00 2.07 18.29
C LEU A 6 9.51 1.78 18.34
N TYR A 7 8.92 1.96 19.49
CA TYR A 7 7.49 1.77 19.71
C TYR A 7 6.80 3.08 20.05
N CYS A 8 5.54 3.20 19.66
CA CYS A 8 4.65 4.28 20.04
C CYS A 8 3.49 3.75 20.87
N GLU A 9 3.24 4.40 22.00
CA GLU A 9 2.03 4.28 22.78
C GLU A 9 1.16 5.51 22.48
N ALA A 10 0.16 5.33 21.62
CA ALA A 10 -0.79 6.38 21.26
C ALA A 10 -1.85 6.54 22.36
N PRO A 11 -2.42 7.75 22.53
CA PRO A 11 -3.54 7.95 23.44
C PRO A 11 -4.68 7.00 23.06
N GLN A 12 -5.26 6.32 24.04
CA GLN A 12 -6.31 5.32 23.76
C GLN A 12 -7.55 5.95 23.14
N GLY A 13 -7.92 7.14 23.59
CA GLY A 13 -9.01 7.91 22.98
C GLY A 13 -10.31 7.12 22.85
N MET A 14 -11.03 7.35 21.74
CA MET A 14 -12.31 6.71 21.46
C MET A 14 -12.16 5.44 20.61
N LEU A 15 -11.04 5.25 19.92
CA LEU A 15 -10.84 4.16 18.97
C LEU A 15 -10.35 2.85 19.59
N GLY A 16 -9.81 2.89 20.83
CA GLY A 16 -9.36 1.69 21.51
C GLY A 16 -8.15 1.00 20.86
N LYS A 17 -7.04 1.68 20.82
CA LYS A 17 -5.82 1.26 20.12
C LYS A 17 -5.01 0.20 20.89
N PRO A 18 -4.08 -0.51 20.24
CA PRO A 18 -3.08 -1.32 20.90
C PRO A 18 -2.30 -0.51 21.93
N ALA A 19 -1.86 -1.14 23.02
CA ALA A 19 -1.07 -0.47 24.05
C ALA A 19 0.24 0.11 23.49
N ARG A 20 0.91 -0.65 22.62
CA ARG A 20 2.13 -0.23 21.92
C ARG A 20 2.15 -0.75 20.51
N THR A 21 2.62 0.07 19.58
CA THR A 21 2.79 -0.28 18.16
C THR A 21 4.23 -0.05 17.74
N LEU A 22 4.82 -1.02 17.03
CA LEU A 22 6.14 -0.86 16.43
C LEU A 22 6.06 0.16 15.30
N CYS A 23 6.82 1.26 15.40
CA CYS A 23 6.81 2.36 14.44
C CYS A 23 8.02 2.34 13.50
N ALA A 24 9.19 1.97 14.03
CA ALA A 24 10.40 1.90 13.26
C ALA A 24 11.37 0.89 13.88
N PHE A 25 12.29 0.39 13.08
CA PHE A 25 13.39 -0.44 13.56
C PHE A 25 14.61 -0.31 12.65
N ALA A 26 15.77 -0.51 13.23
CA ALA A 26 17.03 -0.62 12.49
C ALA A 26 17.93 -1.69 13.10
N LYS A 27 18.81 -2.25 12.28
CA LYS A 27 19.78 -3.26 12.68
C LYS A 27 21.18 -2.68 12.62
N THR A 28 21.96 -2.86 13.69
CA THR A 28 23.37 -2.45 13.70
C THR A 28 24.21 -3.31 12.77
N LYS A 29 25.30 -2.76 12.26
CA LYS A 29 26.40 -3.57 11.73
C LYS A 29 26.95 -4.51 12.81
N LEU A 30 27.89 -5.38 12.46
CA LEU A 30 28.63 -6.13 13.47
C LEU A 30 29.58 -5.14 14.12
N LEU A 31 29.36 -4.85 15.40
CA LEU A 31 30.23 -3.98 16.20
C LEU A 31 31.28 -4.81 16.91
N ALA A 32 32.50 -4.32 16.97
CA ALA A 32 33.56 -4.82 17.81
C ALA A 32 33.34 -4.37 19.28
N ALA A 33 34.10 -4.93 20.22
CA ALA A 33 34.04 -4.51 21.60
C ALA A 33 34.45 -3.02 21.73
N GLY A 34 33.57 -2.20 22.33
CA GLY A 34 33.77 -0.76 22.47
C GLY A 34 33.43 0.06 21.20
N GLU A 35 33.00 -0.56 20.11
CA GLU A 35 32.56 0.16 18.89
C GLU A 35 31.13 0.66 19.04
N GLU A 36 30.90 1.91 18.65
CA GLU A 36 29.59 2.56 18.65
C GLU A 36 29.05 2.78 17.23
N GLN A 37 27.73 2.84 17.09
CA GLN A 37 27.07 3.18 15.85
C GLN A 37 25.87 4.10 16.14
N LEU A 38 25.81 5.25 15.47
CA LEU A 38 24.64 6.09 15.47
C LEU A 38 23.60 5.50 14.48
N LEU A 39 22.37 5.34 14.95
CA LEU A 39 21.22 4.95 14.13
C LEU A 39 20.20 6.08 14.13
N THR A 40 19.71 6.44 12.96
CA THR A 40 18.62 7.40 12.81
C THR A 40 17.34 6.63 12.45
N LEU A 41 16.30 6.77 13.28
CA LEU A 41 14.97 6.22 13.03
C LEU A 41 14.03 7.37 12.70
N THR A 42 13.32 7.28 11.60
CA THR A 42 12.33 8.29 11.19
C THR A 42 10.95 7.66 11.23
N VAL A 43 10.02 8.35 11.89
CA VAL A 43 8.60 7.97 11.93
C VAL A 43 7.79 9.13 11.35
N ARG A 44 6.94 8.82 10.40
CA ARG A 44 6.03 9.81 9.85
C ARG A 44 4.81 9.93 10.76
N LYS A 45 4.34 11.15 10.94
CA LYS A 45 3.20 11.44 11.82
C LYS A 45 1.92 10.73 11.35
N ASP A 46 1.70 10.65 10.06
CA ASP A 46 0.54 9.97 9.46
C ASP A 46 0.55 8.44 9.68
N GLU A 47 1.71 7.82 9.87
CA GLU A 47 1.84 6.39 10.19
C GLU A 47 1.34 6.02 11.59
N LEU A 48 1.17 7.01 12.45
CA LEU A 48 0.61 6.85 13.81
C LEU A 48 -0.92 7.01 13.83
N ALA A 49 -1.53 7.35 12.71
CA ALA A 49 -2.97 7.56 12.60
C ALA A 49 -3.73 6.23 12.76
N SER A 50 -4.97 6.34 13.23
CA SER A 50 -5.90 5.22 13.34
C SER A 50 -7.14 5.49 12.50
N TYR A 51 -7.68 4.44 11.88
CA TYR A 51 -8.86 4.56 11.04
C TYR A 51 -10.14 4.54 11.89
N ASP A 52 -10.98 5.55 11.73
CA ASP A 52 -12.30 5.61 12.35
C ASP A 52 -13.37 5.00 11.43
N ASP A 53 -13.67 3.73 11.63
CA ASP A 53 -14.68 3.01 10.86
C ASP A 53 -16.12 3.26 11.31
N SER A 54 -16.29 3.82 12.51
CA SER A 54 -17.58 4.04 13.16
C SER A 54 -18.06 5.49 13.09
N GLY A 55 -17.13 6.43 12.96
CA GLY A 55 -17.40 7.87 13.09
C GLY A 55 -17.40 8.35 14.55
N VAL A 56 -16.90 7.52 15.49
CA VAL A 56 -16.93 7.85 16.92
C VAL A 56 -16.11 9.09 17.26
N THR A 57 -15.11 9.42 16.48
CA THR A 57 -14.28 10.64 16.65
C THR A 57 -14.93 11.88 16.02
N GLY A 58 -16.09 11.75 15.38
CA GLY A 58 -16.72 12.79 14.57
C GLY A 58 -16.23 12.84 13.12
N HIS A 59 -15.27 11.99 12.75
CA HIS A 59 -14.65 11.95 11.42
C HIS A 59 -14.81 10.56 10.78
N PRO A 60 -16.01 10.19 10.33
CA PRO A 60 -16.27 8.84 9.79
C PRO A 60 -15.40 8.56 8.56
N PHE A 61 -14.82 7.36 8.56
CA PHE A 61 -13.96 6.85 7.48
C PHE A 61 -12.69 7.67 7.25
N CYS A 62 -12.22 8.38 8.26
CA CYS A 62 -10.94 9.09 8.24
C CYS A 62 -9.84 8.31 8.96
N GLU A 63 -8.61 8.53 8.54
CA GLU A 63 -7.44 8.26 9.37
C GLU A 63 -7.21 9.47 10.27
N VAL A 64 -7.19 9.26 11.57
CA VAL A 64 -7.11 10.33 12.56
C VAL A 64 -5.99 10.10 13.55
N LEU A 65 -5.36 11.19 13.97
CA LEU A 65 -4.53 11.25 15.16
C LEU A 65 -5.37 11.88 16.26
N GLU A 66 -5.79 11.07 17.23
CA GLU A 66 -6.59 11.59 18.35
C GLU A 66 -5.76 12.51 19.25
N ALA A 67 -6.41 13.53 19.80
CA ALA A 67 -5.81 14.41 20.78
C ALA A 67 -5.29 13.62 22.00
N GLY A 68 -4.16 14.04 22.55
CA GLY A 68 -3.55 13.39 23.70
C GLY A 68 -2.04 13.24 23.54
N THR A 69 -1.44 12.53 24.48
CA THR A 69 0.01 12.35 24.54
C THR A 69 0.42 11.04 23.90
N TYR A 70 1.32 11.12 22.94
CA TYR A 70 2.00 10.00 22.28
C TYR A 70 3.35 9.80 22.97
N ARG A 71 3.62 8.59 23.45
CA ARG A 71 4.85 8.24 24.15
C ARG A 71 5.68 7.30 23.30
N PHE A 72 6.99 7.54 23.25
CA PHE A 72 7.91 6.72 22.47
C PHE A 72 8.81 5.90 23.36
N PHE A 73 9.02 4.65 22.96
CA PHE A 73 9.83 3.68 23.71
C PHE A 73 10.85 3.05 22.76
N LEU A 74 12.08 2.89 23.23
CA LEU A 74 13.18 2.31 22.46
C LEU A 74 13.74 1.10 23.19
N GLY A 75 13.98 0.01 22.48
CA GLY A 75 14.56 -1.20 23.04
C GLY A 75 14.76 -2.32 22.04
N GLY A 76 15.19 -3.48 22.50
CA GLY A 76 15.32 -4.68 21.68
C GLY A 76 14.00 -5.44 21.47
N ASP A 77 13.05 -5.23 22.37
CA ASP A 77 11.70 -5.82 22.32
C ASP A 77 10.66 -4.90 22.99
N VAL A 78 9.38 -5.20 22.80
CA VAL A 78 8.27 -4.36 23.32
C VAL A 78 8.18 -4.29 24.83
N ARG A 79 8.69 -5.29 25.56
CA ARG A 79 8.60 -5.37 27.03
C ARG A 79 9.77 -4.67 27.72
N SER A 80 10.97 -4.81 27.14
CA SER A 80 12.19 -4.18 27.65
C SER A 80 12.39 -2.74 27.21
N ALA A 81 11.58 -2.25 26.23
CA ALA A 81 11.70 -0.90 25.71
C ALA A 81 11.44 0.17 26.78
N GLY A 82 12.42 1.07 26.97
CA GLY A 82 12.35 2.24 27.86
C GLY A 82 11.78 3.46 27.14
N GLU A 83 11.11 4.34 27.91
CA GLU A 83 10.57 5.59 27.38
C GLU A 83 11.70 6.56 27.03
N ILE A 84 11.63 7.15 25.83
CA ILE A 84 12.64 8.09 25.34
C ILE A 84 12.09 9.49 25.06
N GLY A 85 10.79 9.65 25.00
CA GLY A 85 10.17 10.95 24.76
C GLY A 85 8.68 10.89 24.45
N THR A 86 8.07 12.06 24.41
CA THR A 86 6.64 12.24 24.16
C THR A 86 6.38 13.42 23.24
N PHE A 87 5.26 13.41 22.56
CA PHE A 87 4.65 14.61 22.01
C PHE A 87 3.15 14.65 22.31
N THR A 88 2.58 15.84 22.41
CA THR A 88 1.17 16.00 22.73
C THR A 88 0.46 16.74 21.58
N LEU A 89 -0.68 16.19 21.16
CA LEU A 89 -1.62 16.84 20.27
C LEU A 89 -2.75 17.45 21.09
N MET A 90 -2.99 18.73 20.90
CA MET A 90 -4.07 19.45 21.59
C MET A 90 -5.43 19.13 21.01
N GLU A 91 -5.49 18.81 19.69
CA GLU A 91 -6.71 18.55 18.97
C GLU A 91 -6.56 17.33 18.06
N THR A 92 -7.66 16.61 17.82
CA THR A 92 -7.70 15.50 16.87
C THR A 92 -7.45 16.02 15.46
N GLN A 93 -6.53 15.39 14.74
CA GLN A 93 -6.15 15.77 13.37
C GLN A 93 -6.54 14.67 12.39
N VAL A 94 -7.23 15.07 11.33
CA VAL A 94 -7.51 14.18 10.19
C VAL A 94 -6.27 14.17 9.30
N THR A 95 -5.68 13.00 9.09
CA THR A 95 -4.52 12.82 8.21
C THR A 95 -4.94 12.42 6.79
N ALA A 96 -6.02 11.65 6.66
CA ALA A 96 -6.57 11.28 5.36
C ALA A 96 -8.06 10.97 5.46
N GLN A 97 -8.83 11.44 4.48
CA GLN A 97 -10.20 10.99 4.26
C GLN A 97 -10.17 9.74 3.40
N ARG A 98 -10.80 8.70 3.89
CA ARG A 98 -10.99 7.43 3.17
C ARG A 98 -12.45 7.22 2.83
N THR A 99 -12.76 6.09 2.24
CA THR A 99 -14.12 5.63 2.01
C THR A 99 -14.33 4.32 2.73
N GLN A 100 -15.57 4.04 3.12
CA GLN A 100 -15.90 2.73 3.67
C GLN A 100 -15.68 1.66 2.58
N ALA A 101 -14.59 0.90 2.69
CA ALA A 101 -14.25 -0.20 1.81
C ALA A 101 -14.12 -1.47 2.64
N LEU A 102 -14.39 -2.64 2.07
CA LEU A 102 -14.25 -3.96 2.72
C LEU A 102 -14.95 -4.07 4.08
N ALA A 103 -15.94 -3.21 4.34
CA ALA A 103 -16.71 -3.31 5.56
C ALA A 103 -17.52 -4.63 5.58
N PRO A 104 -17.60 -5.30 6.73
CA PRO A 104 -18.28 -6.57 6.85
C PRO A 104 -19.78 -6.44 6.61
N VAL A 105 -20.40 -7.51 6.13
CA VAL A 105 -21.86 -7.63 5.96
C VAL A 105 -22.48 -8.53 7.03
N VAL A 106 -21.67 -9.38 7.66
CA VAL A 106 -22.10 -10.29 8.73
C VAL A 106 -21.65 -9.69 10.07
N PRO A 107 -22.53 -9.57 11.05
CA PRO A 107 -22.18 -9.00 12.35
C PRO A 107 -21.20 -9.90 13.10
N PHE A 108 -20.20 -9.28 13.73
CA PHE A 108 -19.27 -9.90 14.65
C PHE A 108 -18.71 -8.87 15.62
N GLN A 109 -18.09 -9.34 16.69
CA GLN A 109 -17.46 -8.50 17.69
C GLN A 109 -15.93 -8.51 17.55
N ARG A 110 -15.32 -7.38 17.83
CA ARG A 110 -13.86 -7.25 17.94
C ARG A 110 -13.44 -6.85 19.34
N MET A 111 -12.21 -7.22 19.68
CA MET A 111 -11.59 -6.79 20.92
C MET A 111 -11.28 -5.30 20.89
N LYS A 112 -11.54 -4.62 22.01
CA LYS A 112 -11.22 -3.21 22.22
C LYS A 112 -10.48 -3.03 23.53
N ASN A 113 -9.42 -2.25 23.51
CA ASN A 113 -8.75 -1.81 24.73
C ASN A 113 -9.49 -0.59 25.28
N CYS A 114 -9.94 -0.69 26.52
CA CYS A 114 -10.65 0.38 27.22
C CYS A 114 -9.94 0.64 28.54
N GLY A 115 -9.01 1.64 28.55
CA GLY A 115 -8.25 1.97 29.76
C GLY A 115 -7.42 0.81 30.33
N GLY A 116 -6.83 -0.02 29.45
CA GLY A 116 -6.04 -1.19 29.85
C GLY A 116 -6.85 -2.47 30.10
N LYS A 117 -8.18 -2.40 30.00
CA LYS A 117 -9.07 -3.56 30.11
C LYS A 117 -9.55 -3.99 28.73
N LEU A 118 -9.56 -5.31 28.50
CA LEU A 118 -10.11 -5.89 27.30
C LEU A 118 -11.64 -5.85 27.36
N THR A 119 -12.26 -5.27 26.37
CA THR A 119 -13.71 -5.25 26.14
C THR A 119 -14.03 -5.74 24.73
N TRP A 120 -15.31 -5.93 24.43
CA TRP A 120 -15.79 -6.31 23.11
C TRP A 120 -16.73 -5.21 22.60
N GLU A 121 -16.62 -4.92 21.31
CA GLU A 121 -17.54 -4.01 20.62
C GLU A 121 -18.01 -4.60 19.31
N ASP A 122 -19.23 -4.25 18.91
CA ASP A 122 -19.77 -4.65 17.61
C ASP A 122 -19.04 -3.90 16.50
N VAL A 123 -18.65 -4.64 15.46
CA VAL A 123 -17.98 -4.05 14.30
C VAL A 123 -18.98 -3.35 13.40
N PRO A 124 -18.74 -2.10 12.98
CA PRO A 124 -19.63 -1.40 12.06
C PRO A 124 -19.81 -2.16 10.74
N LEU A 125 -21.06 -2.37 10.38
CA LEU A 125 -21.42 -3.06 9.15
C LEU A 125 -21.42 -2.12 7.94
N ARG A 126 -21.37 -2.71 6.75
CA ARG A 126 -21.47 -1.99 5.49
C ARG A 126 -22.81 -1.24 5.37
N LYS A 127 -22.76 0.07 5.14
CA LYS A 127 -23.92 0.95 5.02
C LYS A 127 -24.19 1.43 3.58
N TYR A 128 -23.35 1.04 2.61
CA TYR A 128 -23.49 1.47 1.22
C TYR A 128 -23.94 0.32 0.33
N ASP A 129 -24.68 0.65 -0.72
CA ASP A 129 -24.95 -0.26 -1.83
C ASP A 129 -23.73 -0.33 -2.74
N LEU A 130 -23.21 -1.55 -2.95
CA LEU A 130 -22.03 -1.77 -3.78
C LEU A 130 -22.30 -1.39 -5.25
N GLN A 131 -23.49 -1.67 -5.77
CA GLN A 131 -23.82 -1.36 -7.17
C GLN A 131 -23.92 0.14 -7.38
N GLN A 132 -24.60 0.85 -6.50
CA GLN A 132 -24.65 2.32 -6.55
C GLN A 132 -23.26 2.93 -6.45
N ARG A 133 -22.42 2.41 -5.57
CA ARG A 133 -21.04 2.88 -5.43
C ARG A 133 -20.23 2.64 -6.69
N VAL A 134 -20.34 1.47 -7.31
CA VAL A 134 -19.66 1.17 -8.58
C VAL A 134 -20.13 2.14 -9.67
N GLN A 135 -21.44 2.35 -9.80
CA GLN A 135 -22.00 3.28 -10.78
C GLN A 135 -21.51 4.73 -10.56
N ALA A 136 -21.47 5.18 -9.31
CA ALA A 136 -21.00 6.53 -8.96
C ALA A 136 -19.50 6.77 -9.21
N HIS A 137 -18.71 5.70 -9.33
CA HIS A 137 -17.26 5.76 -9.52
C HIS A 137 -16.82 5.15 -10.85
N LEU A 138 -17.75 4.92 -11.78
CA LEU A 138 -17.35 4.52 -13.13
C LEU A 138 -16.49 5.63 -13.75
N PRO A 139 -15.38 5.26 -14.39
CA PRO A 139 -14.59 6.23 -15.12
C PRO A 139 -15.38 6.82 -16.28
N GLU A 140 -15.01 8.03 -16.65
CA GLU A 140 -15.56 8.67 -17.84
C GLU A 140 -15.28 7.82 -19.09
N SER A 141 -16.29 7.66 -19.95
CA SER A 141 -16.14 6.88 -21.17
C SER A 141 -15.25 7.63 -22.16
N LEU A 142 -14.20 6.97 -22.64
CA LEU A 142 -13.37 7.50 -23.69
C LEU A 142 -13.97 7.14 -25.08
N PRO A 143 -14.03 8.09 -26.04
CA PRO A 143 -14.47 7.78 -27.38
C PRO A 143 -13.47 6.88 -28.08
N MET A 144 -13.94 5.86 -28.81
CA MET A 144 -13.06 5.04 -29.66
C MET A 144 -12.70 5.82 -30.94
N THR A 145 -11.43 6.18 -31.08
CA THR A 145 -10.95 6.98 -32.21
C THR A 145 -10.41 6.15 -33.37
N GLY A 146 -10.29 4.83 -33.19
CA GLY A 146 -9.56 3.95 -34.10
C GLY A 146 -8.05 4.17 -34.06
N ASN A 147 -7.32 3.33 -34.77
CA ASN A 147 -5.86 3.36 -34.77
C ASN A 147 -5.31 4.66 -35.39
N ARG A 148 -4.71 5.50 -34.56
CA ARG A 148 -4.07 6.77 -34.93
C ARG A 148 -2.55 6.67 -35.06
N GLY A 149 -2.00 5.46 -34.88
CA GLY A 149 -0.55 5.21 -34.93
C GLY A 149 0.24 5.68 -33.71
N PHE A 150 -0.44 6.07 -32.63
CA PHE A 150 0.21 6.48 -31.41
C PHE A 150 0.93 5.31 -30.73
N ARG A 151 2.08 5.60 -30.15
CA ARG A 151 2.92 4.64 -29.44
C ARG A 151 2.96 4.94 -27.95
N LEU A 152 3.20 3.94 -27.13
CA LEU A 152 3.35 4.14 -25.69
C LEU A 152 4.55 5.05 -25.35
N CYS A 153 5.59 5.05 -26.20
CA CYS A 153 6.70 6.01 -26.04
C CYS A 153 6.26 7.46 -26.22
N ASP A 154 5.27 7.73 -27.08
CA ASP A 154 4.78 9.09 -27.29
C ASP A 154 4.06 9.62 -26.01
N VAL A 155 3.43 8.73 -25.24
CA VAL A 155 2.89 9.08 -23.91
C VAL A 155 4.03 9.36 -22.93
N ALA A 156 5.06 8.53 -22.93
CA ALA A 156 6.20 8.71 -22.04
C ALA A 156 7.01 9.99 -22.35
N ASP A 157 7.07 10.35 -23.62
CA ASP A 157 7.71 11.59 -24.08
C ASP A 157 6.79 12.83 -23.87
N GLY A 158 5.58 12.64 -23.38
CA GLY A 158 4.62 13.74 -23.15
C GLY A 158 3.99 14.32 -24.42
N LYS A 159 4.11 13.64 -25.58
CA LYS A 159 3.57 14.10 -26.86
C LYS A 159 2.06 13.94 -26.97
N ILE A 160 1.52 12.92 -26.30
CA ILE A 160 0.09 12.60 -26.25
C ILE A 160 -0.33 12.21 -24.83
N SER A 161 -1.61 12.28 -24.52
CA SER A 161 -2.15 11.82 -23.26
C SER A 161 -2.32 10.29 -23.24
N MET A 162 -2.36 9.70 -22.04
CA MET A 162 -2.73 8.28 -21.90
C MET A 162 -4.15 8.02 -22.38
N ALA A 163 -5.07 8.97 -22.20
CA ALA A 163 -6.45 8.86 -22.68
C ALA A 163 -6.50 8.75 -24.21
N ASP A 164 -5.77 9.58 -24.94
CA ASP A 164 -5.68 9.52 -26.40
C ASP A 164 -5.07 8.21 -26.88
N PHE A 165 -4.03 7.73 -26.15
CA PHE A 165 -3.41 6.44 -26.47
C PHE A 165 -4.38 5.28 -26.28
N VAL A 166 -5.17 5.26 -25.21
CA VAL A 166 -6.17 4.23 -24.94
C VAL A 166 -7.33 4.32 -25.91
N ALA A 167 -7.78 5.52 -26.27
CA ALA A 167 -8.90 5.75 -27.18
C ALA A 167 -8.68 5.19 -28.60
N GLN A 168 -7.44 4.99 -29.04
CA GLN A 168 -7.13 4.37 -30.33
C GLN A 168 -7.16 2.83 -30.33
N MET A 169 -7.23 2.20 -29.13
CA MET A 169 -7.24 0.74 -29.03
C MET A 169 -8.60 0.18 -29.40
N ASP A 170 -8.61 -0.94 -30.10
CA ASP A 170 -9.82 -1.71 -30.34
C ASP A 170 -10.24 -2.51 -29.08
N GLU A 171 -11.49 -2.96 -29.07
CA GLU A 171 -12.06 -3.71 -27.94
C GLU A 171 -11.26 -4.99 -27.63
N ASN A 172 -10.77 -5.70 -28.66
CA ASN A 172 -9.96 -6.90 -28.46
C ASN A 172 -8.63 -6.60 -27.78
N MET A 173 -8.01 -5.47 -28.11
CA MET A 173 -6.78 -5.01 -27.46
C MET A 173 -7.04 -4.67 -26.00
N LEU A 174 -8.11 -3.95 -25.69
CA LEU A 174 -8.51 -3.60 -24.33
C LEU A 174 -8.83 -4.85 -23.50
N CYS A 175 -9.63 -5.78 -24.05
CA CYS A 175 -9.93 -7.05 -23.40
C CYS A 175 -8.67 -7.88 -23.14
N THR A 176 -7.72 -7.89 -24.06
CA THR A 176 -6.45 -8.60 -23.89
C THR A 176 -5.59 -7.98 -22.80
N LEU A 177 -5.56 -6.65 -22.69
CA LEU A 177 -4.86 -5.96 -21.61
C LEU A 177 -5.43 -6.29 -20.24
N VAL A 178 -6.75 -6.26 -20.09
CA VAL A 178 -7.43 -6.53 -18.81
C VAL A 178 -7.30 -8.00 -18.42
N ARG A 179 -7.50 -8.91 -19.34
CA ARG A 179 -7.40 -10.36 -19.10
C ARG A 179 -5.95 -10.80 -18.91
N GLY A 180 -5.02 -10.19 -19.63
CA GLY A 180 -3.65 -10.67 -19.78
C GLY A 180 -3.57 -11.97 -20.60
N GLU A 181 -2.37 -12.50 -20.73
CA GLU A 181 -2.08 -13.78 -21.38
C GLU A 181 -1.61 -14.77 -20.31
N GLY A 182 -2.22 -15.94 -20.24
CA GLY A 182 -1.94 -16.94 -19.23
C GLY A 182 -0.62 -17.70 -19.47
N MET A 183 -0.24 -18.53 -18.50
CA MET A 183 1.01 -19.31 -18.51
C MET A 183 1.18 -20.23 -19.73
N CYS A 184 0.09 -20.66 -20.34
CA CYS A 184 0.10 -21.57 -21.49
C CYS A 184 0.07 -20.83 -22.83
N SER A 185 0.12 -19.51 -22.85
CA SER A 185 0.18 -18.78 -24.11
C SER A 185 1.51 -19.02 -24.81
N PRO A 186 1.50 -19.37 -26.13
CA PRO A 186 2.72 -19.54 -26.90
C PRO A 186 3.53 -18.24 -27.08
N LYS A 187 2.94 -17.12 -26.69
CA LYS A 187 3.54 -15.77 -26.82
C LYS A 187 4.33 -15.34 -25.59
N VAL A 188 4.30 -16.13 -24.52
CA VAL A 188 4.98 -15.83 -23.27
C VAL A 188 5.85 -16.99 -22.82
N THR A 189 6.86 -16.69 -22.00
CA THR A 189 7.75 -17.71 -21.44
C THR A 189 6.96 -18.62 -20.46
N PRO A 190 7.08 -19.94 -20.54
CA PRO A 190 6.47 -20.84 -19.56
C PRO A 190 6.79 -20.45 -18.11
N GLY A 191 5.82 -20.57 -17.23
CA GLY A 191 5.94 -20.16 -15.82
C GLY A 191 5.71 -18.67 -15.57
N THR A 192 5.25 -17.91 -16.55
CA THR A 192 4.87 -16.51 -16.40
C THR A 192 3.48 -16.42 -15.75
N ALA A 193 3.35 -15.67 -14.67
CA ALA A 193 2.07 -15.49 -13.96
C ALA A 193 1.06 -14.63 -14.74
N GLY A 194 1.55 -13.69 -15.54
CA GLY A 194 0.74 -12.84 -16.42
C GLY A 194 1.62 -12.08 -17.41
N ALA A 195 1.11 -11.87 -18.60
CA ALA A 195 1.77 -11.10 -19.64
C ALA A 195 0.75 -10.56 -20.64
N PHE A 196 1.14 -9.57 -21.41
CA PHE A 196 0.39 -9.05 -22.56
C PHE A 196 1.28 -8.89 -23.80
N GLY A 197 2.25 -9.81 -23.94
CA GLY A 197 3.26 -9.79 -25.00
C GLY A 197 2.67 -9.86 -26.42
N GLY A 198 1.49 -10.45 -26.59
CA GLY A 198 0.79 -10.51 -27.86
C GLY A 198 0.34 -9.17 -28.41
N LEU A 199 0.22 -8.14 -27.58
CA LEU A 199 -0.08 -6.77 -28.00
C LEU A 199 1.15 -5.94 -28.30
N SER A 200 2.33 -6.39 -27.88
CA SER A 200 3.57 -5.65 -28.02
C SER A 200 3.86 -5.12 -29.45
N PRO A 201 3.67 -5.91 -30.53
CA PRO A 201 3.85 -5.42 -31.89
C PRO A 201 2.81 -4.37 -32.31
N LYS A 202 1.55 -4.53 -31.87
CA LYS A 202 0.45 -3.62 -32.23
C LYS A 202 0.55 -2.29 -31.50
N LEU A 203 0.95 -2.30 -30.23
CA LEU A 203 1.12 -1.12 -29.39
C LEU A 203 2.49 -0.46 -29.58
N GLN A 204 3.38 -1.10 -30.34
CA GLN A 204 4.79 -0.72 -30.42
C GLN A 204 5.41 -0.46 -29.03
N ALA A 205 4.94 -1.23 -28.07
CA ALA A 205 5.44 -1.22 -26.71
C ALA A 205 6.72 -2.06 -26.62
N PRO A 206 7.59 -1.79 -25.67
CA PRO A 206 8.79 -2.61 -25.44
C PRO A 206 8.39 -4.06 -25.17
N ARG A 207 9.24 -4.97 -25.68
CA ARG A 207 9.00 -6.41 -25.63
C ARG A 207 8.66 -6.88 -24.23
N GLN A 208 7.55 -7.60 -24.11
CA GLN A 208 7.10 -8.44 -22.99
C GLN A 208 7.27 -7.90 -21.57
N SER A 209 6.20 -7.34 -21.03
CA SER A 209 6.05 -7.25 -19.56
C SER A 209 5.51 -8.58 -19.05
N ALA A 210 6.34 -9.34 -18.35
CA ALA A 210 5.96 -10.62 -17.76
C ALA A 210 6.14 -10.58 -16.25
N VAL A 211 5.15 -11.01 -15.49
CA VAL A 211 5.24 -11.23 -14.05
C VAL A 211 5.54 -12.70 -13.81
N ARG A 212 6.69 -13.00 -13.20
CA ARG A 212 7.08 -14.36 -12.84
C ARG A 212 6.72 -14.67 -11.41
N THR A 213 6.23 -15.87 -11.16
CA THR A 213 6.05 -16.42 -9.83
C THR A 213 7.36 -17.00 -9.30
N GLY A 214 7.71 -16.74 -8.06
CA GLY A 214 8.88 -17.31 -7.38
C GLY A 214 9.99 -16.29 -7.04
N ARG A 215 11.15 -16.80 -6.57
CA ARG A 215 12.28 -15.99 -6.06
C ARG A 215 12.93 -15.02 -7.08
N ALA A 216 12.60 -15.13 -8.33
CA ALA A 216 13.04 -14.24 -9.40
C ALA A 216 11.92 -13.25 -9.77
N ALA A 217 11.51 -12.43 -8.82
CA ALA A 217 10.70 -11.27 -9.14
C ALA A 217 11.54 -10.31 -9.98
N PHE A 218 11.06 -9.97 -11.19
CA PHE A 218 11.58 -8.92 -12.05
C PHE A 218 13.00 -9.11 -12.62
N ALA A 219 13.16 -10.00 -13.59
CA ALA A 219 14.27 -9.88 -14.51
C ALA A 219 13.96 -8.78 -15.55
N TRP A 220 14.32 -7.55 -15.25
CA TRP A 220 14.43 -6.50 -16.24
C TRP A 220 15.67 -6.77 -17.07
N THR A 221 15.51 -7.07 -18.35
CA THR A 221 16.67 -7.09 -19.27
C THR A 221 17.18 -5.65 -19.43
N ALA A 222 18.49 -5.50 -19.36
CA ALA A 222 19.22 -4.23 -19.28
C ALA A 222 18.97 -3.20 -20.42
N ALA A 223 18.17 -3.55 -21.43
CA ALA A 223 17.85 -2.69 -22.57
C ALA A 223 16.73 -1.66 -22.28
N HIS A 224 16.06 -1.69 -21.13
CA HIS A 224 14.88 -0.87 -20.84
C HIS A 224 15.04 0.11 -19.67
N ARG A 225 16.24 0.61 -19.41
CA ARG A 225 16.49 1.60 -18.35
C ARG A 225 15.76 2.95 -18.51
N ARG A 226 14.98 3.16 -19.55
CA ARG A 226 14.28 4.44 -19.81
C ARG A 226 12.77 4.43 -19.55
N PHE A 227 12.19 3.31 -19.17
CA PHE A 227 10.77 3.21 -18.84
C PHE A 227 10.55 2.73 -17.40
N CYS A 228 11.03 3.51 -16.44
CA CYS A 228 10.63 3.33 -15.07
C CYS A 228 9.48 4.29 -14.76
N CYS A 229 8.23 3.84 -14.90
CA CYS A 229 7.19 4.37 -14.06
C CYS A 229 7.59 4.11 -12.61
N ARG A 230 7.67 5.17 -11.79
CA ARG A 230 7.91 5.08 -10.35
C ARG A 230 6.71 4.43 -9.66
N ALA A 231 6.66 3.13 -9.70
CA ALA A 231 5.81 2.30 -8.86
C ALA A 231 6.58 1.02 -8.53
N ALA A 232 7.76 1.17 -7.94
CA ALA A 232 8.45 0.04 -7.34
C ALA A 232 7.98 -0.09 -5.89
N LEU A 233 6.87 -0.76 -5.68
CA LEU A 233 6.53 -1.35 -4.40
C LEU A 233 7.44 -2.58 -4.23
N VAL A 234 8.61 -2.36 -3.65
CA VAL A 234 9.48 -3.46 -3.22
C VAL A 234 8.96 -3.99 -1.89
N TRP A 235 8.13 -5.01 -1.95
CA TRP A 235 7.87 -5.86 -0.79
C TRP A 235 9.05 -6.82 -0.62
N ARG A 236 9.98 -6.49 0.28
CA ARG A 236 10.93 -7.46 0.80
C ARG A 236 10.28 -8.21 1.96
N VAL A 237 9.88 -9.44 1.73
CA VAL A 237 9.55 -10.38 2.82
C VAL A 237 10.88 -10.84 3.43
N PRO A 238 11.12 -10.67 4.74
CA PRO A 238 12.28 -11.24 5.37
C PRO A 238 12.19 -12.76 5.34
N SER A 239 13.24 -13.44 4.88
CA SER A 239 13.34 -14.89 4.95
C SER A 239 13.45 -15.32 6.42
N MET A 240 12.42 -15.97 6.97
CA MET A 240 12.58 -16.77 8.18
C MET A 240 13.60 -17.87 7.88
N LYS A 241 14.75 -17.84 8.53
CA LYS A 241 15.60 -19.01 8.68
C LYS A 241 15.03 -19.84 9.82
N ARG A 242 14.78 -21.13 9.51
CA ARG A 242 14.65 -22.18 10.51
C ARG A 242 15.97 -22.41 11.21
#